data_056bafada6d87fe0964ee13de9bcb012
#
_entry.id   056bafada6d87fe0964ee13de9bcb012
#
_cell.length_a   1.000
_cell.length_b   1.000
_cell.length_c   1.000
_cell.angle_alpha   90.00
_cell.angle_beta   90.00
_cell.angle_gamma   90.00
#
_symmetry.space_group_name_H-M   'P 1'
#
loop_
_entity.id
_entity.type
_entity.pdbx_description
1 polymer ?
#
loop_
_entity_poly.entity_id
_entity_poly.type
_entity_poly.pdbx_seq_one_letter_code
_entity_poly.pdbx_strand_id
1 'polypeptide(L)'
;MGFFYLKIILLFFVLCYNSGVMVLYIGGVLMAYFLKVTKQQSRTYLSIYESFYSPETKGTKHRSYRSLGNIQKLIDSGIDDPIAYFQKEVDRLNAQRKAENANKKINDRLIGEVSPEKFLGYFPLASIMNNLDVREHFDYLQSNRHFHFNVYDLFTSLVYARLVAPLSKHRTFHDILPSMFSAPQDSYYQLLDAVEFLGEEYQKIVEILTVATDENYGIDTSHSYFDCTNFYFEIDRENSFQRKGPSKENIKDPIVGLGLLLDANMIPVGMEMYPGNESEQPVFRNIINGLKKRNNIKGRTIRVADKGLNSARNIIDSINCRDGYIFSKSVKKLPEVERTWVLLDNDYKEVKDKDGNLLFKHKSCIEEYTYYYTDDDGREFIKKVKEKRVATYNPKLHKKRVFEINKMVEKARKMKASQAKKEEYGESAKYVTFKGKDGSKAEVALNEEAIEKDMAVAGYNLIVTSEYDMDDQKIYETYHNLWRIEESFRVMKSELDARPVYLQKENSIKGHFLICYAAVLLLRIFQFKVLDNKYSTSEICEFIKSFRIVEINNNRYINITRSTPFIRDLAGILNQPITNYYLTARQIKMMLTR
;
A
#
# COMPACT_ATOMS: atom_id res chain seq x y z
N MET A 1 21.27 -33.00 29.64
CA MET A 1 20.35 -32.92 30.79
C MET A 1 20.96 -31.96 31.82
N GLY A 2 20.25 -30.93 32.23
CA GLY A 2 20.61 -30.09 33.36
C GLY A 2 21.58 -28.94 33.03
N PHE A 3 21.07 -27.87 32.38
CA PHE A 3 21.70 -26.52 32.41
C PHE A 3 20.84 -25.48 31.67
N PHE A 4 19.53 -25.41 31.94
CA PHE A 4 18.69 -24.36 31.35
C PHE A 4 17.50 -23.92 32.22
N TYR A 5 17.69 -23.89 33.54
CA TYR A 5 16.68 -23.35 34.47
C TYR A 5 17.29 -22.50 35.59
N LEU A 6 18.35 -21.72 35.27
CA LEU A 6 18.99 -20.86 36.27
C LEU A 6 19.36 -19.49 35.70
N LYS A 7 18.38 -18.75 35.15
CA LYS A 7 18.62 -17.35 34.80
C LYS A 7 17.30 -16.55 34.63
N ILE A 8 16.40 -16.57 35.57
CA ILE A 8 15.37 -15.51 35.77
C ILE A 8 15.04 -15.50 37.27
N ILE A 9 16.00 -15.19 38.10
CA ILE A 9 15.83 -14.57 39.42
C ILE A 9 17.00 -13.61 39.55
N LEU A 10 16.94 -12.47 38.87
CA LEU A 10 17.84 -11.37 39.22
C LEU A 10 17.22 -10.63 40.40
N LEU A 11 17.86 -10.82 41.54
CA LEU A 11 17.75 -10.00 42.73
C LEU A 11 17.94 -8.53 42.36
N PHE A 12 16.94 -7.68 42.59
CA PHE A 12 17.17 -6.26 42.77
C PHE A 12 17.62 -6.04 44.22
N PHE A 13 18.94 -5.92 44.43
CA PHE A 13 19.51 -5.34 45.63
C PHE A 13 19.50 -3.81 45.47
N VAL A 14 18.67 -3.13 46.23
CA VAL A 14 18.88 -1.70 46.48
C VAL A 14 19.56 -1.56 47.85
N LEU A 15 20.81 -1.23 47.82
CA LEU A 15 21.59 -0.83 49.01
C LEU A 15 21.32 0.65 49.30
N CYS A 16 20.50 0.93 50.29
CA CYS A 16 20.52 2.25 50.94
C CYS A 16 21.48 2.20 52.12
N TYR A 17 22.62 2.83 51.95
CA TYR A 17 23.61 3.03 53.01
C TYR A 17 23.27 4.32 53.76
N ASN A 18 22.60 4.21 54.90
CA ASN A 18 22.77 5.11 56.03
C ASN A 18 22.16 4.46 57.29
N SER A 19 22.96 4.39 58.33
CA SER A 19 22.60 3.84 59.64
C SER A 19 22.44 2.32 59.77
N GLY A 20 23.51 1.56 59.57
CA GLY A 20 23.83 0.32 60.33
C GLY A 20 22.79 -0.79 60.53
N VAL A 21 21.64 -0.78 59.80
CA VAL A 21 20.62 -1.85 59.87
C VAL A 21 20.28 -2.32 58.46
N MET A 22 20.70 -3.52 58.15
CA MET A 22 20.40 -4.22 56.92
C MET A 22 18.95 -4.74 56.97
N VAL A 23 17.98 -4.04 56.41
CA VAL A 23 16.61 -4.55 56.30
C VAL A 23 16.51 -5.29 54.97
N LEU A 24 16.57 -6.61 55.02
CA LEU A 24 16.21 -7.50 53.92
C LEU A 24 14.69 -7.41 53.68
N TYR A 25 14.28 -6.66 52.63
CA TYR A 25 12.90 -6.69 52.19
C TYR A 25 12.69 -7.96 51.36
N ILE A 26 12.22 -9.03 51.99
CA ILE A 26 11.74 -10.23 51.30
C ILE A 26 10.30 -9.94 50.89
N GLY A 27 10.09 -9.55 49.66
CA GLY A 27 8.79 -9.26 49.10
C GLY A 27 7.94 -10.52 48.94
N GLY A 28 7.28 -10.95 49.99
CA GLY A 28 6.21 -11.95 49.89
C GLY A 28 4.95 -11.30 49.27
N VAL A 29 4.36 -11.93 48.22
CA VAL A 29 3.07 -11.49 47.66
C VAL A 29 1.99 -11.70 48.74
N LEU A 30 1.48 -10.63 49.30
CA LEU A 30 0.41 -10.62 50.28
C LEU A 30 -0.90 -11.08 49.62
N MET A 31 -1.54 -12.15 50.19
CA MET A 31 -2.71 -12.77 49.56
C MET A 31 -4.05 -12.23 50.09
N ALA A 32 -4.31 -12.23 51.38
CA ALA A 32 -5.56 -11.70 51.96
C ALA A 32 -5.49 -11.48 53.48
N TYR A 33 -6.40 -10.68 53.99
CA TYR A 33 -6.72 -10.63 55.41
C TYR A 33 -7.85 -11.61 55.71
N PHE A 34 -7.83 -12.20 56.94
CA PHE A 34 -8.90 -13.07 57.41
C PHE A 34 -9.05 -12.96 58.92
N LEU A 35 -10.28 -13.22 59.41
CA LEU A 35 -10.56 -13.23 60.82
C LEU A 35 -10.24 -14.61 61.41
N LYS A 36 -9.41 -14.64 62.45
CA LYS A 36 -9.05 -15.86 63.15
C LYS A 36 -9.72 -15.90 64.51
N VAL A 37 -10.46 -16.96 64.76
CA VAL A 37 -11.10 -17.26 66.04
C VAL A 37 -10.27 -18.31 66.75
N THR A 38 -9.75 -18.00 67.93
CA THR A 38 -8.92 -18.92 68.73
C THR A 38 -9.60 -19.20 70.08
N LYS A 39 -9.86 -20.49 70.38
CA LYS A 39 -10.37 -20.93 71.68
C LYS A 39 -9.20 -21.34 72.58
N GLN A 40 -9.16 -20.74 73.77
CA GLN A 40 -8.18 -21.08 74.82
C GLN A 40 -8.93 -21.35 76.12
N GLN A 41 -8.92 -22.58 76.55
CA GLN A 41 -9.72 -23.05 77.69
C GLN A 41 -11.20 -22.65 77.55
N SER A 42 -11.77 -21.84 78.45
CA SER A 42 -13.13 -21.36 78.42
C SER A 42 -13.33 -20.02 77.73
N ARG A 43 -12.31 -19.47 77.09
CA ARG A 43 -12.32 -18.12 76.50
C ARG A 43 -12.06 -18.19 74.99
N THR A 44 -12.79 -17.33 74.22
CA THR A 44 -12.62 -17.20 72.78
C THR A 44 -12.04 -15.83 72.44
N TYR A 45 -11.00 -15.82 71.65
CA TYR A 45 -10.27 -14.62 71.22
C TYR A 45 -10.42 -14.41 69.72
N LEU A 46 -10.54 -13.15 69.29
CA LEU A 46 -10.54 -12.74 67.92
C LEU A 46 -9.24 -12.01 67.55
N SER A 47 -8.78 -12.26 66.36
CA SER A 47 -7.62 -11.56 65.76
C SER A 47 -7.74 -11.49 64.27
N ILE A 48 -7.33 -10.39 63.65
CA ILE A 48 -7.17 -10.28 62.20
C ILE A 48 -5.77 -10.75 61.84
N TYR A 49 -5.69 -11.69 60.92
CA TYR A 49 -4.45 -12.24 60.38
C TYR A 49 -4.30 -11.82 58.94
N GLU A 50 -3.07 -11.72 58.48
CA GLU A 50 -2.75 -11.59 57.08
C GLU A 50 -2.01 -12.83 56.58
N SER A 51 -2.40 -13.26 55.36
CA SER A 51 -1.69 -14.34 54.67
C SER A 51 -0.74 -13.75 53.61
N PHE A 52 0.45 -14.36 53.49
CA PHE A 52 1.46 -13.97 52.50
C PHE A 52 2.21 -15.20 51.99
N TYR A 53 2.64 -15.12 50.74
CA TYR A 53 3.46 -16.16 50.13
C TYR A 53 4.90 -16.02 50.61
N SER A 54 5.49 -17.09 51.13
CA SER A 54 6.89 -17.16 51.53
C SER A 54 7.70 -17.91 50.46
N PRO A 55 8.61 -17.23 49.76
CA PRO A 55 9.49 -17.87 48.77
C PRO A 55 10.39 -18.96 49.33
N GLU A 56 10.80 -18.82 50.62
CA GLU A 56 11.67 -19.76 51.29
C GLU A 56 11.02 -21.13 51.48
N THR A 57 9.74 -21.13 51.88
CA THR A 57 8.97 -22.35 52.12
C THR A 57 8.08 -22.76 50.97
N LYS A 58 8.08 -21.97 49.85
CA LYS A 58 7.20 -22.15 48.69
C LYS A 58 5.72 -22.35 49.06
N GLY A 59 5.26 -21.68 50.12
CA GLY A 59 3.92 -21.86 50.67
C GLY A 59 3.35 -20.59 51.30
N THR A 60 2.06 -20.65 51.66
CA THR A 60 1.37 -19.55 52.33
C THR A 60 1.67 -19.57 53.82
N LYS A 61 2.18 -18.46 54.35
CA LYS A 61 2.36 -18.21 55.79
C LYS A 61 1.36 -17.19 56.28
N HIS A 62 1.08 -17.20 57.58
CA HIS A 62 0.16 -16.29 58.26
C HIS A 62 0.87 -15.58 59.40
N ARG A 63 0.58 -14.28 59.56
CA ARG A 63 1.01 -13.51 60.74
C ARG A 63 -0.14 -12.69 61.30
N SER A 64 -0.10 -12.41 62.62
CA SER A 64 -1.08 -11.57 63.25
C SER A 64 -0.96 -10.13 62.75
N TYR A 65 -2.04 -9.57 62.21
CA TYR A 65 -2.14 -8.17 61.78
C TYR A 65 -2.63 -7.31 62.98
N ARG A 66 -3.71 -7.73 63.66
CA ARG A 66 -4.24 -7.04 64.82
C ARG A 66 -4.97 -8.03 65.76
N SER A 67 -4.62 -7.98 67.05
CA SER A 67 -5.39 -8.69 68.08
C SER A 67 -6.60 -7.86 68.50
N LEU A 68 -7.77 -8.48 68.49
CA LEU A 68 -9.04 -7.83 68.84
C LEU A 68 -9.45 -8.11 70.29
N GLY A 69 -8.93 -9.16 70.89
CA GLY A 69 -9.16 -9.50 72.27
C GLY A 69 -10.21 -10.61 72.48
N ASN A 70 -10.71 -10.70 73.70
CA ASN A 70 -11.70 -11.72 74.10
C ASN A 70 -13.12 -11.34 73.61
N ILE A 71 -13.83 -12.29 72.98
CA ILE A 71 -15.20 -12.04 72.42
C ILE A 71 -16.17 -11.53 73.48
N GLN A 72 -16.17 -12.08 74.72
CA GLN A 72 -17.05 -11.64 75.77
C GLN A 72 -16.82 -10.17 76.14
N LYS A 73 -15.56 -9.73 76.21
CA LYS A 73 -15.22 -8.33 76.47
C LYS A 73 -15.67 -7.40 75.37
N LEU A 74 -15.68 -7.86 74.12
CA LEU A 74 -16.17 -7.10 72.98
C LEU A 74 -17.69 -6.96 73.01
N ILE A 75 -18.42 -7.99 73.41
CA ILE A 75 -19.84 -7.96 73.66
C ILE A 75 -20.17 -6.99 74.82
N ASP A 76 -19.44 -7.09 75.90
CA ASP A 76 -19.59 -6.22 77.09
C ASP A 76 -19.31 -4.73 76.74
N SER A 77 -18.51 -4.48 75.72
CA SER A 77 -18.21 -3.12 75.19
C SER A 77 -19.26 -2.61 74.20
N GLY A 78 -20.36 -3.32 73.94
CA GLY A 78 -21.48 -2.87 73.11
C GLY A 78 -21.44 -3.36 71.66
N ILE A 79 -20.68 -4.39 71.33
CA ILE A 79 -20.69 -5.01 70.01
C ILE A 79 -21.51 -6.30 70.07
N ASP A 80 -22.77 -6.29 69.59
CA ASP A 80 -23.67 -7.43 69.70
C ASP A 80 -23.16 -8.71 69.04
N ASP A 81 -22.58 -8.59 67.85
CA ASP A 81 -21.90 -9.70 67.12
C ASP A 81 -20.50 -9.29 66.68
N PRO A 82 -19.46 -9.53 67.52
CA PRO A 82 -18.11 -9.20 67.22
C PRO A 82 -17.57 -9.91 65.97
N ILE A 83 -18.03 -11.12 65.67
CA ILE A 83 -17.58 -11.86 64.50
C ILE A 83 -18.08 -11.20 63.21
N ALA A 84 -19.35 -10.93 63.12
CA ALA A 84 -19.92 -10.26 61.96
C ALA A 84 -19.40 -8.81 61.78
N TYR A 85 -19.22 -8.10 62.91
CA TYR A 85 -18.67 -6.75 62.92
C TYR A 85 -17.26 -6.70 62.31
N PHE A 86 -16.33 -7.50 62.84
CA PHE A 86 -14.93 -7.53 62.36
C PHE A 86 -14.77 -8.24 61.01
N GLN A 87 -15.72 -9.11 60.60
CA GLN A 87 -15.73 -9.65 59.23
C GLN A 87 -15.94 -8.55 58.21
N LYS A 88 -16.86 -7.60 58.46
CA LYS A 88 -17.04 -6.41 57.57
C LYS A 88 -15.77 -5.57 57.48
N GLU A 89 -15.02 -5.44 58.59
CA GLU A 89 -13.73 -4.74 58.58
C GLU A 89 -12.68 -5.48 57.76
N VAL A 90 -12.62 -6.82 57.87
CA VAL A 90 -11.73 -7.67 57.04
C VAL A 90 -12.08 -7.54 55.57
N ASP A 91 -13.36 -7.54 55.21
CA ASP A 91 -13.83 -7.39 53.83
C ASP A 91 -13.44 -6.01 53.28
N ARG A 92 -13.57 -4.94 54.09
CA ARG A 92 -13.12 -3.59 53.72
C ARG A 92 -11.61 -3.53 53.49
N LEU A 93 -10.79 -4.14 54.36
CA LEU A 93 -9.34 -4.22 54.24
C LEU A 93 -8.93 -4.95 52.95
N ASN A 94 -9.62 -6.04 52.62
CA ASN A 94 -9.37 -6.80 51.39
C ASN A 94 -9.77 -6.00 50.16
N ALA A 95 -10.86 -5.25 50.18
CA ALA A 95 -11.32 -4.39 49.10
C ALA A 95 -10.35 -3.22 48.85
N GLN A 96 -9.90 -2.55 49.94
CA GLN A 96 -8.88 -1.48 49.86
C GLN A 96 -7.58 -2.00 49.24
N ARG A 97 -7.11 -3.15 49.69
CA ARG A 97 -5.90 -3.78 49.19
C ARG A 97 -6.01 -4.18 47.70
N LYS A 98 -7.15 -4.71 47.30
CA LYS A 98 -7.41 -5.03 45.88
C LYS A 98 -7.37 -3.79 45.01
N ALA A 99 -7.89 -2.65 45.49
CA ALA A 99 -7.84 -1.37 44.82
C ALA A 99 -6.40 -0.81 44.79
N GLU A 100 -5.65 -0.88 45.91
CA GLU A 100 -4.24 -0.45 45.96
C GLU A 100 -3.35 -1.28 45.05
N ASN A 101 -3.52 -2.59 45.02
CA ASN A 101 -2.75 -3.48 44.14
C ASN A 101 -3.10 -3.25 42.66
N ALA A 102 -4.37 -2.93 42.33
CA ALA A 102 -4.79 -2.56 40.99
C ALA A 102 -4.14 -1.22 40.59
N ASN A 103 -4.19 -0.22 41.45
CA ASN A 103 -3.55 1.09 41.22
C ASN A 103 -2.02 0.98 41.13
N LYS A 104 -1.39 0.18 42.00
CA LYS A 104 0.05 -0.06 41.96
C LYS A 104 0.48 -0.71 40.64
N LYS A 105 -0.24 -1.73 40.15
CA LYS A 105 0.01 -2.34 38.85
C LYS A 105 -0.10 -1.37 37.69
N ILE A 106 -0.97 -0.37 37.80
CA ILE A 106 -1.12 0.67 36.77
C ILE A 106 0.05 1.68 36.86
N ASN A 107 0.39 2.11 38.06
CA ASN A 107 1.40 3.17 38.29
C ASN A 107 2.84 2.69 38.13
N ASP A 108 3.12 1.41 38.35
CA ASP A 108 4.48 0.84 38.24
C ASP A 108 4.83 0.41 36.80
N ARG A 109 3.93 0.60 35.83
CA ARG A 109 4.16 0.22 34.44
C ARG A 109 4.97 1.34 33.77
N LEU A 110 6.25 1.09 33.55
CA LEU A 110 7.13 1.98 32.78
C LEU A 110 6.72 1.96 31.31
N ILE A 111 7.02 3.07 30.63
CA ILE A 111 6.91 3.16 29.17
C ILE A 111 7.85 2.10 28.56
N GLY A 112 7.31 1.23 27.71
CA GLY A 112 8.10 0.23 26.99
C GLY A 112 8.83 0.85 25.79
N GLU A 113 9.79 0.13 25.24
CA GLU A 113 10.50 0.53 24.02
C GLU A 113 9.58 0.54 22.80
N VAL A 114 8.52 -0.26 22.80
CA VAL A 114 7.52 -0.34 21.72
C VAL A 114 6.19 0.22 22.19
N SER A 115 5.57 1.04 21.35
CA SER A 115 4.23 1.57 21.62
C SER A 115 3.21 0.42 21.82
N PRO A 116 2.30 0.53 22.81
CA PRO A 116 1.19 -0.41 22.95
C PRO A 116 0.16 -0.30 21.81
N GLU A 117 0.26 0.73 20.99
CA GLU A 117 -0.58 0.93 19.80
C GLU A 117 -0.18 -0.04 18.71
N LYS A 118 -1.19 -0.72 18.11
CA LYS A 118 -1.00 -1.70 17.05
C LYS A 118 -1.80 -1.32 15.82
N PHE A 119 -1.17 -1.45 14.65
CA PHE A 119 -1.86 -1.36 13.37
C PHE A 119 -2.71 -2.62 13.14
N LEU A 120 -3.96 -2.45 12.75
CA LEU A 120 -4.83 -3.57 12.40
C LEU A 120 -5.56 -3.35 11.07
N GLY A 121 -5.55 -2.15 10.49
CA GLY A 121 -6.30 -1.81 9.28
C GLY A 121 -5.96 -2.63 8.03
N TYR A 122 -4.85 -3.35 8.03
CA TYR A 122 -4.46 -4.24 6.93
C TYR A 122 -5.18 -5.61 6.95
N PHE A 123 -5.99 -5.91 7.97
CA PHE A 123 -6.61 -7.24 8.13
C PHE A 123 -7.43 -7.70 6.90
N PRO A 124 -8.18 -6.84 6.15
CA PRO A 124 -8.89 -7.31 4.97
C PRO A 124 -7.96 -7.78 3.86
N LEU A 125 -6.79 -7.12 3.76
CA LEU A 125 -5.78 -7.47 2.78
C LEU A 125 -4.99 -8.72 3.18
N ALA A 126 -4.82 -8.94 4.49
CA ALA A 126 -4.28 -10.19 5.02
C ALA A 126 -5.21 -11.37 4.71
N SER A 127 -6.52 -11.18 4.85
CA SER A 127 -7.52 -12.16 4.44
C SER A 127 -7.43 -12.49 2.94
N ILE A 128 -7.32 -11.48 2.08
CA ILE A 128 -7.15 -11.68 0.63
C ILE A 128 -5.85 -12.45 0.34
N MET A 129 -4.74 -12.07 0.97
CA MET A 129 -3.45 -12.76 0.79
C MET A 129 -3.51 -14.23 1.25
N ASN A 130 -4.20 -14.50 2.34
CA ASN A 130 -4.43 -15.88 2.80
C ASN A 130 -5.29 -16.68 1.81
N ASN A 131 -6.31 -16.05 1.22
CA ASN A 131 -7.16 -16.70 0.21
C ASN A 131 -6.42 -16.97 -1.09
N LEU A 132 -5.38 -16.21 -1.43
CA LEU A 132 -4.52 -16.51 -2.58
C LEU A 132 -3.71 -17.81 -2.38
N ASP A 133 -3.49 -18.24 -1.14
CA ASP A 133 -2.85 -19.51 -0.75
C ASP A 133 -1.50 -19.79 -1.44
N VAL A 134 -0.65 -18.77 -1.51
CA VAL A 134 0.63 -18.83 -2.24
C VAL A 134 1.83 -19.23 -1.39
N ARG A 135 1.65 -19.52 -0.09
CA ARG A 135 2.74 -19.83 0.85
C ARG A 135 3.63 -20.97 0.36
N GLU A 136 3.05 -22.09 -0.05
CA GLU A 136 3.81 -23.27 -0.50
C GLU A 136 4.68 -22.97 -1.72
N HIS A 137 4.22 -22.08 -2.60
CA HIS A 137 5.02 -21.64 -3.75
C HIS A 137 6.25 -20.82 -3.31
N PHE A 138 6.12 -19.95 -2.30
CA PHE A 138 7.27 -19.22 -1.74
C PHE A 138 8.23 -20.18 -1.04
N ASP A 139 7.71 -21.14 -0.27
CA ASP A 139 8.53 -22.15 0.40
C ASP A 139 9.30 -23.02 -0.61
N TYR A 140 8.69 -23.35 -1.76
CA TYR A 140 9.37 -24.01 -2.86
C TYR A 140 10.46 -23.13 -3.48
N LEU A 141 10.20 -21.85 -3.76
CA LEU A 141 11.19 -20.94 -4.34
C LEU A 141 12.42 -20.80 -3.43
N GLN A 142 12.21 -20.71 -2.11
CA GLN A 142 13.31 -20.57 -1.15
C GLN A 142 14.02 -21.90 -0.82
N SER A 143 13.49 -23.06 -1.20
CA SER A 143 13.99 -24.38 -0.78
C SER A 143 15.44 -24.66 -1.16
N ASN A 144 15.93 -24.04 -2.25
CA ASN A 144 17.31 -24.16 -2.71
C ASN A 144 18.26 -23.12 -2.04
N ARG A 145 17.77 -22.35 -1.07
CA ARG A 145 18.53 -21.34 -0.34
C ARG A 145 18.72 -21.78 1.11
N HIS A 146 19.86 -21.48 1.67
CA HIS A 146 20.16 -21.76 3.08
C HIS A 146 19.68 -20.64 4.01
N PHE A 147 18.40 -20.23 3.84
CA PHE A 147 17.80 -19.21 4.70
C PHE A 147 17.38 -19.82 6.04
N HIS A 148 17.62 -19.07 7.13
CA HIS A 148 17.14 -19.41 8.48
C HIS A 148 15.89 -18.60 8.85
N PHE A 149 15.16 -18.10 7.84
CA PHE A 149 13.95 -17.31 7.97
C PHE A 149 12.96 -17.70 6.85
N ASN A 150 11.70 -17.34 7.02
CA ASN A 150 10.67 -17.59 6.00
C ASN A 150 10.45 -16.34 5.14
N VAL A 151 10.69 -16.44 3.84
CA VAL A 151 10.56 -15.33 2.89
C VAL A 151 9.11 -14.85 2.78
N TYR A 152 8.13 -15.77 2.81
CA TYR A 152 6.72 -15.41 2.73
C TYR A 152 6.27 -14.56 3.92
N ASP A 153 6.69 -14.89 5.13
CA ASP A 153 6.33 -14.13 6.33
C ASP A 153 6.93 -12.71 6.30
N LEU A 154 8.17 -12.57 5.84
CA LEU A 154 8.80 -11.27 5.63
C LEU A 154 8.16 -10.49 4.49
N PHE A 155 7.83 -11.16 3.37
CA PHE A 155 7.16 -10.53 2.22
C PHE A 155 5.80 -9.95 2.63
N THR A 156 4.94 -10.76 3.23
CA THR A 156 3.60 -10.31 3.66
C THR A 156 3.67 -9.20 4.70
N SER A 157 4.59 -9.31 5.67
CA SER A 157 4.82 -8.26 6.66
C SER A 157 5.28 -6.94 6.03
N LEU A 158 6.17 -7.00 5.04
CA LEU A 158 6.62 -5.80 4.30
C LEU A 158 5.52 -5.20 3.43
N VAL A 159 4.66 -6.02 2.82
CA VAL A 159 3.49 -5.56 2.06
C VAL A 159 2.51 -4.82 2.97
N TYR A 160 2.16 -5.40 4.12
CA TYR A 160 1.24 -4.77 5.06
C TYR A 160 1.85 -3.52 5.71
N ALA A 161 3.14 -3.55 6.07
CA ALA A 161 3.83 -2.39 6.61
C ALA A 161 3.85 -1.23 5.61
N ARG A 162 4.05 -1.52 4.31
CA ARG A 162 4.00 -0.50 3.25
C ARG A 162 2.63 0.16 3.13
N LEU A 163 1.56 -0.57 3.40
CA LEU A 163 0.19 -0.08 3.34
C LEU A 163 -0.19 0.77 4.56
N VAL A 164 0.21 0.37 5.76
CA VAL A 164 -0.15 1.08 7.01
C VAL A 164 0.72 2.31 7.27
N ALA A 165 2.03 2.22 6.95
CA ALA A 165 2.99 3.30 7.15
C ALA A 165 4.20 3.15 6.22
N PRO A 166 4.17 3.76 5.03
CA PRO A 166 5.23 3.64 4.04
C PRO A 166 6.50 4.38 4.49
N LEU A 167 7.52 3.61 4.89
CA LEU A 167 8.82 4.14 5.34
C LEU A 167 9.97 3.40 4.65
N SER A 168 11.23 3.85 4.90
CA SER A 168 12.42 3.12 4.50
C SER A 168 12.48 1.74 5.14
N LYS A 169 13.20 0.77 4.55
CA LYS A 169 13.31 -0.59 5.09
C LYS A 169 13.82 -0.60 6.54
N HIS A 170 14.77 0.28 6.86
CA HIS A 170 15.29 0.44 8.20
C HIS A 170 14.19 0.87 9.19
N ARG A 171 13.49 1.96 8.87
CA ARG A 171 12.41 2.45 9.73
C ARG A 171 11.22 1.50 9.77
N THR A 172 10.89 0.83 8.66
CA THR A 172 9.86 -0.22 8.65
C THR A 172 10.19 -1.31 9.65
N PHE A 173 11.45 -1.77 9.68
CA PHE A 173 11.90 -2.82 10.60
C PHE A 173 11.82 -2.38 12.07
N HIS A 174 12.37 -1.21 12.39
CA HIS A 174 12.49 -0.75 13.78
C HIS A 174 11.20 -0.10 14.32
N ASP A 175 10.46 0.64 13.51
CA ASP A 175 9.35 1.47 13.98
C ASP A 175 7.98 0.84 13.70
N ILE A 176 7.80 0.08 12.59
CA ILE A 176 6.48 -0.37 12.14
C ILE A 176 6.22 -1.84 12.48
N LEU A 177 7.13 -2.75 12.09
CA LEU A 177 6.93 -4.18 12.33
C LEU A 177 6.64 -4.51 13.80
N PRO A 178 7.33 -3.91 14.80
CA PRO A 178 7.02 -4.16 16.22
C PRO A 178 5.59 -3.75 16.62
N SER A 179 4.98 -2.83 15.87
CA SER A 179 3.61 -2.35 16.10
C SER A 179 2.55 -3.09 15.26
N MET A 180 2.93 -4.16 14.56
CA MET A 180 2.02 -5.04 13.82
C MET A 180 1.75 -6.33 14.58
N PHE A 181 0.64 -7.00 14.25
CA PHE A 181 0.40 -8.35 14.72
C PHE A 181 1.24 -9.34 13.90
N SER A 182 1.75 -10.36 14.56
CA SER A 182 2.52 -11.43 13.90
C SER A 182 3.76 -10.92 13.15
N ALA A 183 4.43 -9.89 13.68
CA ALA A 183 5.72 -9.45 13.15
C ALA A 183 6.75 -10.60 13.23
N PRO A 184 7.51 -10.84 12.15
CA PRO A 184 8.58 -11.82 12.16
C PRO A 184 9.63 -11.50 13.23
N GLN A 185 10.22 -12.53 13.83
CA GLN A 185 11.30 -12.39 14.82
C GLN A 185 12.69 -12.34 14.18
N ASP A 186 12.76 -12.03 12.91
CA ASP A 186 13.95 -12.03 12.09
C ASP A 186 14.79 -10.77 12.34
N SER A 187 16.08 -10.82 11.96
CA SER A 187 16.96 -9.67 12.03
C SER A 187 16.78 -8.73 10.84
N TYR A 188 17.26 -7.50 10.98
CA TYR A 188 17.24 -6.53 9.87
C TYR A 188 18.03 -7.02 8.63
N TYR A 189 19.11 -7.75 8.82
CA TYR A 189 19.89 -8.31 7.71
C TYR A 189 19.11 -9.39 6.97
N GLN A 190 18.40 -10.27 7.67
CA GLN A 190 17.52 -11.27 7.06
C GLN A 190 16.38 -10.62 6.26
N LEU A 191 15.83 -9.50 6.75
CA LEU A 191 14.85 -8.72 5.99
C LEU A 191 15.46 -8.18 4.69
N LEU A 192 16.69 -7.68 4.70
CA LEU A 192 17.35 -7.20 3.48
C LEU A 192 17.65 -8.34 2.50
N ASP A 193 18.08 -9.49 3.00
CA ASP A 193 18.31 -10.70 2.20
C ASP A 193 16.99 -11.18 1.55
N ALA A 194 15.89 -11.15 2.31
CA ALA A 194 14.56 -11.45 1.76
C ALA A 194 14.18 -10.48 0.64
N VAL A 195 14.40 -9.17 0.81
CA VAL A 195 14.10 -8.16 -0.24
C VAL A 195 14.95 -8.40 -1.50
N GLU A 196 16.21 -8.79 -1.36
CA GLU A 196 17.09 -9.12 -2.49
C GLU A 196 16.60 -10.38 -3.21
N PHE A 197 16.27 -11.44 -2.48
CA PHE A 197 15.70 -12.68 -3.02
C PHE A 197 14.35 -12.45 -3.74
N LEU A 198 13.48 -11.63 -3.16
CA LEU A 198 12.21 -11.26 -3.78
C LEU A 198 12.44 -10.58 -5.14
N GLY A 199 13.50 -9.80 -5.28
CA GLY A 199 13.87 -9.18 -6.55
C GLY A 199 14.51 -10.15 -7.55
N GLU A 200 15.24 -11.15 -7.09
CA GLU A 200 15.77 -12.22 -7.96
C GLU A 200 14.62 -13.04 -8.57
N GLU A 201 13.63 -13.37 -7.79
CA GLU A 201 12.51 -14.23 -8.18
C GLU A 201 11.23 -13.43 -8.58
N TYR A 202 11.33 -12.09 -8.76
CA TYR A 202 10.14 -11.24 -8.88
C TYR A 202 9.20 -11.65 -10.02
N GLN A 203 9.73 -12.08 -11.16
CA GLN A 203 8.91 -12.50 -12.29
C GLN A 203 8.07 -13.75 -11.97
N LYS A 204 8.69 -14.74 -11.31
CA LYS A 204 7.98 -15.96 -10.87
C LYS A 204 6.95 -15.65 -9.80
N ILE A 205 7.27 -14.74 -8.87
CA ILE A 205 6.33 -14.33 -7.82
C ILE A 205 5.14 -13.59 -8.43
N VAL A 206 5.35 -12.71 -9.41
CA VAL A 206 4.26 -12.06 -10.16
C VAL A 206 3.38 -13.09 -10.87
N GLU A 207 3.99 -14.12 -11.49
CA GLU A 207 3.26 -15.23 -12.11
C GLU A 207 2.42 -16.00 -11.08
N ILE A 208 3.00 -16.39 -9.94
CA ILE A 208 2.31 -17.07 -8.84
C ILE A 208 1.12 -16.24 -8.36
N LEU A 209 1.33 -14.96 -8.09
CA LEU A 209 0.26 -14.05 -7.64
C LEU A 209 -0.85 -13.90 -8.70
N THR A 210 -0.50 -13.86 -9.98
CA THR A 210 -1.47 -13.74 -11.08
C THR A 210 -2.31 -15.01 -11.22
N VAL A 211 -1.69 -16.19 -11.20
CA VAL A 211 -2.40 -17.48 -11.26
C VAL A 211 -3.34 -17.62 -10.06
N ALA A 212 -2.85 -17.38 -8.86
CA ALA A 212 -3.66 -17.45 -7.64
C ALA A 212 -4.81 -16.41 -7.65
N THR A 213 -4.60 -15.23 -8.25
CA THR A 213 -5.67 -14.23 -8.42
C THR A 213 -6.73 -14.72 -9.40
N ASP A 214 -6.34 -15.35 -10.50
CA ASP A 214 -7.30 -15.92 -11.47
C ASP A 214 -8.13 -17.04 -10.84
N GLU A 215 -7.50 -17.96 -10.12
CA GLU A 215 -8.16 -19.09 -9.47
C GLU A 215 -9.17 -18.67 -8.40
N ASN A 216 -8.85 -17.63 -7.61
CA ASN A 216 -9.67 -17.24 -6.45
C ASN A 216 -10.62 -16.07 -6.70
N TYR A 217 -10.28 -15.16 -7.62
CA TYR A 217 -11.06 -13.93 -7.87
C TYR A 217 -11.48 -13.76 -9.32
N GLY A 218 -10.95 -14.56 -10.23
CA GLY A 218 -11.18 -14.47 -11.67
C GLY A 218 -10.52 -13.24 -12.31
N ILE A 219 -9.81 -13.48 -13.41
CA ILE A 219 -9.18 -12.44 -14.25
C ILE A 219 -9.98 -12.35 -15.56
N ASP A 220 -10.33 -11.13 -15.96
CA ASP A 220 -10.97 -10.87 -17.25
C ASP A 220 -9.92 -10.48 -18.30
N THR A 221 -9.55 -11.43 -19.15
CA THR A 221 -8.54 -11.23 -20.20
C THR A 221 -9.10 -10.65 -21.49
N SER A 222 -10.37 -10.23 -21.55
CA SER A 222 -10.98 -9.63 -22.74
C SER A 222 -10.25 -8.36 -23.17
N HIS A 223 -9.77 -7.58 -22.21
CA HIS A 223 -8.95 -6.39 -22.42
C HIS A 223 -7.71 -6.46 -21.54
N SER A 224 -6.61 -5.91 -22.04
CA SER A 224 -5.36 -5.73 -21.29
C SER A 224 -4.93 -4.28 -21.39
N TYR A 225 -4.91 -3.60 -20.27
CA TYR A 225 -4.44 -2.22 -20.17
C TYR A 225 -2.98 -2.19 -19.81
N PHE A 226 -2.18 -1.50 -20.60
CA PHE A 226 -0.75 -1.37 -20.33
C PHE A 226 -0.31 0.09 -20.38
N ASP A 227 0.47 0.49 -19.41
CA ASP A 227 1.19 1.76 -19.40
C ASP A 227 2.48 1.62 -18.60
N CYS A 228 3.39 2.59 -18.81
CA CYS A 228 4.67 2.68 -18.12
C CYS A 228 4.74 3.94 -17.28
N THR A 229 5.53 3.87 -16.23
CA THR A 229 5.93 5.05 -15.45
C THR A 229 7.39 4.98 -15.08
N ASN A 230 7.95 6.08 -14.55
CA ASN A 230 9.32 6.16 -14.12
C ASN A 230 9.41 6.48 -12.63
N PHE A 231 10.41 5.89 -11.98
CA PHE A 231 10.80 6.20 -10.61
C PHE A 231 12.23 6.72 -10.61
N TYR A 232 12.47 7.85 -9.96
CA TYR A 232 13.78 8.46 -9.88
C TYR A 232 14.51 8.04 -8.60
N PHE A 233 15.82 8.16 -8.65
CA PHE A 233 16.74 7.85 -7.56
C PHE A 233 17.62 9.07 -7.29
N GLU A 234 17.67 9.50 -6.06
CA GLU A 234 18.54 10.60 -5.61
C GLU A 234 19.99 10.10 -5.48
N ILE A 235 20.60 9.80 -6.63
CA ILE A 235 21.99 9.31 -6.73
C ILE A 235 22.74 10.06 -7.82
N ASP A 236 24.03 10.29 -7.61
CA ASP A 236 24.87 11.01 -8.57
C ASP A 236 25.36 10.14 -9.73
N ARG A 237 25.50 8.84 -9.50
CA ARG A 237 26.10 7.90 -10.45
C ARG A 237 25.09 6.93 -11.02
N GLU A 238 25.17 6.75 -12.34
CA GLU A 238 24.41 5.71 -13.05
C GLU A 238 25.05 4.33 -12.88
N ASN A 239 24.21 3.29 -12.99
CA ASN A 239 24.66 1.90 -13.13
C ASN A 239 23.97 1.26 -14.36
N SER A 240 24.03 -0.06 -14.51
CA SER A 240 23.39 -0.78 -15.62
C SER A 240 21.86 -0.62 -15.65
N PHE A 241 21.23 -0.42 -14.51
CA PHE A 241 19.78 -0.40 -14.34
C PHE A 241 19.22 1.01 -14.08
N GLN A 242 19.85 1.76 -13.17
CA GLN A 242 19.49 3.14 -12.85
C GLN A 242 20.17 4.08 -13.84
N ARG A 243 19.43 4.53 -14.87
CA ARG A 243 19.94 5.31 -16.00
C ARG A 243 19.21 6.63 -16.14
N LYS A 244 19.93 7.65 -16.59
CA LYS A 244 19.33 8.91 -17.03
C LYS A 244 18.61 8.70 -18.35
N GLY A 245 17.35 9.14 -18.42
CA GLY A 245 16.52 8.97 -19.60
C GLY A 245 15.35 9.95 -19.62
N PRO A 246 14.43 9.82 -20.58
CA PRO A 246 13.27 10.68 -20.70
C PRO A 246 12.33 10.46 -19.50
N SER A 247 12.43 11.35 -18.50
CA SER A 247 11.57 11.32 -17.33
C SER A 247 10.23 11.97 -17.61
N LYS A 248 9.12 11.29 -17.25
CA LYS A 248 7.76 11.84 -17.32
C LYS A 248 7.54 13.07 -16.40
N GLU A 249 8.43 13.25 -15.42
CA GLU A 249 8.38 14.35 -14.44
C GLU A 249 9.50 15.41 -14.67
N ASN A 250 10.21 15.33 -15.78
CA ASN A 250 11.33 16.23 -16.12
C ASN A 250 12.46 16.26 -15.04
N ILE A 251 12.69 15.16 -14.37
CA ILE A 251 13.74 14.99 -13.36
C ILE A 251 15.04 14.59 -14.09
N LYS A 252 16.18 15.12 -13.65
CA LYS A 252 17.50 14.85 -14.23
C LYS A 252 18.23 13.68 -13.58
N ASP A 253 17.74 13.19 -12.47
CA ASP A 253 18.32 12.06 -11.74
C ASP A 253 18.13 10.76 -12.51
N PRO A 254 18.95 9.73 -12.25
CA PRO A 254 18.76 8.40 -12.80
C PRO A 254 17.37 7.85 -12.47
N ILE A 255 16.77 7.20 -13.44
CA ILE A 255 15.44 6.62 -13.34
C ILE A 255 15.45 5.13 -13.64
N VAL A 256 14.40 4.44 -13.21
CA VAL A 256 14.06 3.08 -13.62
C VAL A 256 12.63 3.12 -14.15
N GLY A 257 12.40 2.46 -15.28
CA GLY A 257 11.07 2.29 -15.85
C GLY A 257 10.32 1.13 -15.20
N LEU A 258 9.01 1.29 -15.05
CA LEU A 258 8.10 0.25 -14.58
C LEU A 258 6.87 0.22 -15.46
N GLY A 259 6.62 -0.92 -16.11
CA GLY A 259 5.39 -1.23 -16.83
C GLY A 259 4.44 -2.04 -15.98
N LEU A 260 3.16 -1.70 -16.00
CA LEU A 260 2.08 -2.49 -15.41
C LEU A 260 1.14 -3.00 -16.50
N LEU A 261 0.68 -4.24 -16.32
CA LEU A 261 -0.40 -4.85 -17.09
C LEU A 261 -1.59 -5.05 -16.16
N LEU A 262 -2.76 -4.50 -16.53
CA LEU A 262 -4.02 -4.72 -15.83
C LEU A 262 -4.98 -5.52 -16.71
N ASP A 263 -5.85 -6.30 -16.10
CA ASP A 263 -6.97 -6.96 -16.76
C ASP A 263 -8.12 -6.00 -17.06
N ALA A 264 -9.22 -6.48 -17.64
CA ALA A 264 -10.40 -5.66 -17.93
C ALA A 264 -11.10 -5.11 -16.68
N ASN A 265 -10.93 -5.77 -15.54
CA ASN A 265 -11.43 -5.35 -14.23
C ASN A 265 -10.45 -4.45 -13.46
N MET A 266 -9.36 -4.02 -14.10
CA MET A 266 -8.31 -3.16 -13.51
C MET A 266 -7.51 -3.83 -12.39
N ILE A 267 -7.48 -5.16 -12.35
CA ILE A 267 -6.63 -5.92 -11.44
C ILE A 267 -5.23 -6.04 -12.06
N PRO A 268 -4.15 -5.76 -11.31
CA PRO A 268 -2.80 -5.97 -11.78
C PRO A 268 -2.52 -7.45 -12.06
N VAL A 269 -2.10 -7.75 -13.30
CA VAL A 269 -1.79 -9.12 -13.74
C VAL A 269 -0.35 -9.25 -14.26
N GLY A 270 0.43 -8.19 -14.18
CA GLY A 270 1.82 -8.23 -14.56
C GLY A 270 2.57 -6.94 -14.27
N MET A 271 3.85 -7.09 -14.00
CA MET A 271 4.79 -6.00 -13.77
C MET A 271 6.12 -6.32 -14.45
N GLU A 272 6.74 -5.32 -15.04
CA GLU A 272 8.10 -5.44 -15.56
C GLU A 272 8.89 -4.17 -15.28
N MET A 273 10.17 -4.34 -14.97
CA MET A 273 11.09 -3.24 -14.73
C MET A 273 12.21 -3.22 -15.77
N TYR A 274 12.59 -2.03 -16.21
CA TYR A 274 13.58 -1.86 -17.25
C TYR A 274 14.46 -0.63 -16.98
N PRO A 275 15.70 -0.58 -17.56
CA PRO A 275 16.61 0.56 -17.42
C PRO A 275 15.99 1.87 -17.90
N GLY A 276 16.26 2.96 -17.17
CA GLY A 276 15.60 4.24 -17.42
C GLY A 276 15.91 4.93 -18.74
N ASN A 277 16.94 4.50 -19.46
CA ASN A 277 17.30 5.01 -20.79
C ASN A 277 16.64 4.22 -21.95
N GLU A 278 15.90 3.16 -21.66
CA GLU A 278 15.21 2.41 -22.69
C GLU A 278 13.93 3.11 -23.16
N SER A 279 13.62 2.97 -24.45
CA SER A 279 12.39 3.47 -25.04
C SER A 279 11.20 2.59 -24.62
N GLU A 280 10.09 3.20 -24.21
CA GLU A 280 8.86 2.48 -23.81
C GLU A 280 8.26 1.64 -24.96
N GLN A 281 8.45 2.02 -26.23
CA GLN A 281 7.82 1.36 -27.38
C GLN A 281 8.34 -0.06 -27.68
N PRO A 282 9.64 -0.34 -27.71
CA PRO A 282 10.16 -1.71 -27.80
C PRO A 282 9.83 -2.52 -26.54
N VAL A 283 9.99 -1.90 -25.37
CA VAL A 283 9.74 -2.52 -24.07
C VAL A 283 8.29 -3.03 -23.99
N PHE A 284 7.31 -2.25 -24.47
CA PHE A 284 5.91 -2.65 -24.52
C PHE A 284 5.68 -4.03 -25.16
N ARG A 285 6.25 -4.29 -26.35
CA ARG A 285 6.08 -5.57 -27.04
C ARG A 285 6.66 -6.74 -26.25
N ASN A 286 7.90 -6.57 -25.81
CA ASN A 286 8.60 -7.63 -25.08
C ASN A 286 7.91 -7.94 -23.76
N ILE A 287 7.49 -6.91 -23.05
CA ILE A 287 6.82 -7.03 -21.77
C ILE A 287 5.46 -7.70 -21.92
N ILE A 288 4.60 -7.19 -22.79
CA ILE A 288 3.23 -7.74 -22.90
C ILE A 288 3.22 -9.18 -23.39
N ASN A 289 4.09 -9.52 -24.37
CA ASN A 289 4.21 -10.88 -24.86
C ASN A 289 4.84 -11.81 -23.82
N GLY A 290 5.86 -11.32 -23.10
CA GLY A 290 6.49 -12.05 -22.00
C GLY A 290 5.53 -12.30 -20.84
N LEU A 291 4.79 -11.27 -20.43
CA LEU A 291 3.80 -11.39 -19.36
C LEU A 291 2.64 -12.33 -19.75
N LYS A 292 2.14 -12.25 -20.98
CA LYS A 292 1.13 -13.18 -21.45
C LYS A 292 1.61 -14.64 -21.39
N LYS A 293 2.85 -14.89 -21.80
CA LYS A 293 3.44 -16.22 -21.78
C LYS A 293 3.68 -16.73 -20.36
N ARG A 294 4.31 -15.91 -19.50
CA ARG A 294 4.64 -16.27 -18.10
C ARG A 294 3.38 -16.45 -17.25
N ASN A 295 2.46 -15.52 -17.33
CA ASN A 295 1.25 -15.49 -16.51
C ASN A 295 0.12 -16.35 -17.10
N ASN A 296 0.41 -17.16 -18.10
CA ASN A 296 -0.54 -18.10 -18.74
C ASN A 296 -1.85 -17.44 -19.19
N ILE A 297 -1.80 -16.16 -19.58
CA ILE A 297 -2.96 -15.43 -20.11
C ILE A 297 -3.32 -16.03 -21.47
N LYS A 298 -4.37 -16.84 -21.51
CA LYS A 298 -4.81 -17.58 -22.69
C LYS A 298 -5.78 -16.75 -23.54
N GLY A 299 -5.74 -17.02 -24.85
CA GLY A 299 -6.71 -16.47 -25.79
C GLY A 299 -6.35 -15.08 -26.32
N ARG A 300 -7.31 -14.53 -27.05
CA ARG A 300 -7.23 -13.18 -27.64
C ARG A 300 -7.52 -12.13 -26.57
N THR A 301 -6.71 -11.09 -26.51
CA THR A 301 -6.97 -9.91 -25.68
C THR A 301 -6.97 -8.66 -26.57
N ILE A 302 -7.62 -7.60 -26.13
CA ILE A 302 -7.53 -6.28 -26.75
C ILE A 302 -6.51 -5.46 -25.97
N ARG A 303 -5.37 -5.14 -26.60
CA ARG A 303 -4.31 -4.32 -25.99
C ARG A 303 -4.70 -2.85 -26.02
N VAL A 304 -4.81 -2.24 -24.85
CA VAL A 304 -5.19 -0.83 -24.71
C VAL A 304 -4.00 -0.03 -24.19
N ALA A 305 -3.58 0.98 -24.95
CA ALA A 305 -2.41 1.79 -24.59
C ALA A 305 -2.51 3.23 -25.09
N ASP A 306 -1.76 4.14 -24.45
CA ASP A 306 -1.73 5.57 -24.79
C ASP A 306 -0.91 5.85 -26.07
N LYS A 307 -1.00 7.09 -26.55
CA LYS A 307 -0.32 7.62 -27.74
C LYS A 307 1.20 7.44 -27.72
N GLY A 308 1.83 7.40 -26.55
CA GLY A 308 3.26 7.14 -26.40
C GLY A 308 3.68 5.75 -26.91
N LEU A 309 2.77 4.78 -26.78
CA LEU A 309 2.99 3.38 -27.16
C LEU A 309 2.42 3.05 -28.56
N ASN A 310 1.74 3.98 -29.21
CA ASN A 310 1.23 3.79 -30.56
C ASN A 310 2.34 3.92 -31.59
N SER A 311 2.85 2.80 -32.08
CA SER A 311 3.78 2.71 -33.20
C SER A 311 3.32 1.66 -34.22
N ALA A 312 3.73 1.79 -35.47
CA ALA A 312 3.44 0.80 -36.50
C ALA A 312 3.83 -0.61 -36.05
N ARG A 313 4.97 -0.74 -35.40
CA ARG A 313 5.49 -2.02 -34.93
C ARG A 313 4.63 -2.61 -33.82
N ASN A 314 4.13 -1.80 -32.88
CA ASN A 314 3.25 -2.28 -31.80
C ASN A 314 1.88 -2.75 -32.33
N ILE A 315 1.35 -2.05 -33.35
CA ILE A 315 0.12 -2.47 -34.06
C ILE A 315 0.33 -3.82 -34.75
N ILE A 316 1.41 -3.93 -35.53
CA ILE A 316 1.72 -5.16 -36.25
C ILE A 316 2.00 -6.34 -35.31
N ASP A 317 2.69 -6.09 -34.20
CA ASP A 317 2.93 -7.10 -33.17
C ASP A 317 1.61 -7.61 -32.57
N SER A 318 0.67 -6.71 -32.27
CA SER A 318 -0.66 -7.10 -31.78
C SER A 318 -1.36 -8.04 -32.75
N ILE A 319 -1.37 -7.69 -34.05
CA ILE A 319 -1.99 -8.52 -35.11
C ILE A 319 -1.29 -9.86 -35.24
N ASN A 320 0.04 -9.89 -35.22
CA ASN A 320 0.84 -11.13 -35.33
C ASN A 320 0.59 -12.07 -34.15
N CYS A 321 0.35 -11.51 -32.96
CA CYS A 321 -0.02 -12.25 -31.74
C CYS A 321 -1.53 -12.64 -31.71
N ARG A 322 -2.29 -12.32 -32.76
CA ARG A 322 -3.75 -12.52 -32.83
C ARG A 322 -4.52 -11.75 -31.75
N ASP A 323 -3.94 -10.67 -31.25
CA ASP A 323 -4.60 -9.75 -30.31
C ASP A 323 -5.28 -8.62 -31.05
N GLY A 324 -6.30 -8.02 -30.42
CA GLY A 324 -6.83 -6.74 -30.82
C GLY A 324 -6.00 -5.59 -30.26
N TYR A 325 -6.29 -4.39 -30.72
CA TYR A 325 -5.71 -3.18 -30.16
C TYR A 325 -6.69 -2.01 -30.15
N ILE A 326 -6.53 -1.14 -29.16
CA ILE A 326 -7.19 0.17 -29.03
C ILE A 326 -6.10 1.15 -28.58
N PHE A 327 -5.52 1.90 -29.52
CA PHE A 327 -4.45 2.85 -29.26
C PHE A 327 -4.86 4.26 -29.64
N SER A 328 -4.35 5.28 -28.96
CA SER A 328 -4.57 6.64 -29.41
C SER A 328 -3.44 7.16 -30.28
N LYS A 329 -3.77 8.10 -31.17
CA LYS A 329 -2.83 8.86 -31.99
C LYS A 329 -2.88 10.34 -31.64
N SER A 330 -1.71 10.99 -31.63
CA SER A 330 -1.67 12.44 -31.45
C SER A 330 -2.21 13.15 -32.66
N VAL A 331 -3.35 13.83 -32.54
CA VAL A 331 -3.98 14.59 -33.63
C VAL A 331 -3.03 15.63 -34.24
N LYS A 332 -2.16 16.23 -33.41
CA LYS A 332 -1.15 17.19 -33.87
C LYS A 332 -0.13 16.60 -34.86
N LYS A 333 0.17 15.29 -34.76
CA LYS A 333 1.17 14.58 -35.58
C LYS A 333 0.56 13.87 -36.78
N LEU A 334 -0.76 13.97 -36.99
CA LEU A 334 -1.42 13.34 -38.11
C LEU A 334 -1.05 14.04 -39.46
N PRO A 335 -1.06 13.29 -40.57
CA PRO A 335 -1.05 13.87 -41.89
C PRO A 335 -2.21 14.90 -42.05
N GLU A 336 -2.01 15.88 -42.92
CA GLU A 336 -2.95 17.00 -43.04
C GLU A 336 -4.39 16.56 -43.37
N VAL A 337 -4.53 15.61 -44.25
CA VAL A 337 -5.86 15.05 -44.65
C VAL A 337 -6.57 14.43 -43.42
N GLU A 338 -5.87 13.59 -42.68
CA GLU A 338 -6.43 12.96 -41.48
C GLU A 338 -6.76 14.00 -40.38
N ARG A 339 -5.85 14.95 -40.17
CA ARG A 339 -6.07 16.03 -39.19
C ARG A 339 -7.28 16.89 -39.56
N THR A 340 -7.41 17.24 -40.82
CA THR A 340 -8.57 17.99 -41.32
C THR A 340 -9.87 17.20 -41.11
N TRP A 341 -9.86 15.90 -41.42
CA TRP A 341 -11.03 15.05 -41.15
C TRP A 341 -11.38 15.04 -39.65
N VAL A 342 -10.41 14.89 -38.76
CA VAL A 342 -10.67 14.93 -37.31
C VAL A 342 -11.28 16.27 -36.87
N LEU A 343 -10.75 17.39 -37.37
CA LEU A 343 -11.18 18.73 -36.94
C LEU A 343 -12.49 19.20 -37.58
N LEU A 344 -12.88 18.64 -38.75
CA LEU A 344 -14.12 18.97 -39.42
C LEU A 344 -15.32 18.51 -38.58
N ASP A 345 -16.26 19.42 -38.29
CA ASP A 345 -17.36 19.15 -37.34
C ASP A 345 -18.49 18.27 -37.94
N ASN A 346 -18.41 17.94 -39.24
CA ASN A 346 -19.38 17.08 -39.88
C ASN A 346 -19.34 15.64 -39.35
N ASP A 347 -20.50 15.00 -39.30
CA ASP A 347 -20.71 13.59 -38.98
C ASP A 347 -20.41 13.20 -37.52
N TYR A 348 -20.12 14.14 -36.63
CA TYR A 348 -19.99 13.86 -35.21
C TYR A 348 -21.34 13.54 -34.57
N LYS A 349 -21.42 12.39 -33.89
CA LYS A 349 -22.53 12.01 -33.02
C LYS A 349 -22.24 12.49 -31.60
N GLU A 350 -23.22 13.14 -30.98
CA GLU A 350 -23.10 13.67 -29.62
C GLU A 350 -23.59 12.66 -28.58
N VAL A 351 -22.83 12.50 -27.50
CA VAL A 351 -23.22 11.77 -26.31
C VAL A 351 -23.40 12.76 -25.17
N LYS A 352 -24.61 12.80 -24.60
CA LYS A 352 -25.02 13.76 -23.56
C LYS A 352 -25.34 13.04 -22.25
N ASP A 353 -25.22 13.76 -21.15
CA ASP A 353 -25.68 13.29 -19.85
C ASP A 353 -27.21 13.43 -19.68
N LYS A 354 -27.73 13.03 -18.53
CA LYS A 354 -29.18 13.12 -18.20
C LYS A 354 -29.71 14.56 -18.19
N ASP A 355 -28.83 15.52 -17.99
CA ASP A 355 -29.13 16.95 -17.90
C ASP A 355 -28.95 17.65 -19.27
N GLY A 356 -28.60 16.89 -20.32
CA GLY A 356 -28.40 17.40 -21.69
C GLY A 356 -27.02 18.01 -21.95
N ASN A 357 -26.08 17.94 -21.02
CA ASN A 357 -24.72 18.45 -21.22
C ASN A 357 -23.92 17.51 -22.11
N LEU A 358 -23.14 18.05 -23.04
CA LEU A 358 -22.25 17.27 -23.89
C LEU A 358 -21.14 16.61 -23.09
N LEU A 359 -21.14 15.29 -23.05
CA LEU A 359 -20.05 14.49 -22.45
C LEU A 359 -18.88 14.37 -23.41
N PHE A 360 -19.16 13.95 -24.65
CA PHE A 360 -18.22 13.90 -25.76
C PHE A 360 -18.96 13.76 -27.08
N LYS A 361 -18.26 13.99 -28.20
CA LYS A 361 -18.75 13.65 -29.53
C LYS A 361 -17.74 12.74 -30.24
N HIS A 362 -18.24 11.90 -31.15
CA HIS A 362 -17.42 10.94 -31.89
C HIS A 362 -17.89 10.78 -33.34
N LYS A 363 -16.97 10.39 -34.20
CA LYS A 363 -17.23 9.89 -35.55
C LYS A 363 -16.20 8.85 -35.92
N SER A 364 -16.50 7.95 -36.83
CA SER A 364 -15.59 6.88 -37.24
C SER A 364 -15.56 6.62 -38.72
N CYS A 365 -14.47 6.01 -39.18
CA CYS A 365 -14.33 5.43 -40.50
C CYS A 365 -13.57 4.10 -40.40
N ILE A 366 -13.77 3.23 -41.42
CA ILE A 366 -13.05 1.95 -41.52
C ILE A 366 -12.42 1.93 -42.92
N GLU A 367 -11.10 1.92 -42.96
CA GLU A 367 -10.32 1.96 -44.20
C GLU A 367 -9.04 1.11 -44.07
N GLU A 368 -8.35 0.90 -45.21
CA GLU A 368 -7.03 0.32 -45.22
C GLU A 368 -5.96 1.41 -45.03
N TYR A 369 -5.06 1.19 -44.05
CA TYR A 369 -3.94 2.07 -43.78
C TYR A 369 -2.62 1.34 -43.99
N THR A 370 -1.66 2.03 -44.61
CA THR A 370 -0.33 1.49 -44.85
C THR A 370 0.61 1.86 -43.71
N TYR A 371 1.20 0.85 -43.09
CA TYR A 371 2.19 1.00 -42.05
C TYR A 371 3.57 0.64 -42.56
N TYR A 372 4.54 1.53 -42.30
CA TYR A 372 5.96 1.34 -42.57
C TYR A 372 6.64 1.08 -41.24
N TYR A 373 7.40 0.02 -41.13
CA TYR A 373 8.13 -0.31 -39.91
C TYR A 373 9.41 -1.06 -40.20
N THR A 374 10.37 -0.98 -39.28
CA THR A 374 11.64 -1.69 -39.34
C THR A 374 11.66 -2.78 -38.27
N ASP A 375 12.09 -3.99 -38.59
CA ASP A 375 12.25 -5.08 -37.63
C ASP A 375 13.50 -4.92 -36.74
N ASP A 376 13.77 -5.89 -35.87
CA ASP A 376 14.95 -5.85 -34.98
C ASP A 376 16.26 -6.03 -35.76
N ASP A 377 16.22 -6.61 -36.97
CA ASP A 377 17.34 -6.81 -37.85
C ASP A 377 17.61 -5.61 -38.77
N GLY A 378 16.82 -4.54 -38.65
CA GLY A 378 16.93 -3.33 -39.46
C GLY A 378 16.28 -3.44 -40.87
N ARG A 379 15.48 -4.48 -41.12
CA ARG A 379 14.77 -4.65 -42.40
C ARG A 379 13.49 -3.84 -42.42
N GLU A 380 13.25 -3.16 -43.54
CA GLU A 380 12.04 -2.35 -43.74
C GLU A 380 10.90 -3.21 -44.29
N PHE A 381 9.71 -3.02 -43.73
CA PHE A 381 8.49 -3.68 -44.12
C PHE A 381 7.36 -2.69 -44.34
N ILE A 382 6.48 -3.07 -45.27
CA ILE A 382 5.24 -2.35 -45.54
C ILE A 382 4.10 -3.32 -45.31
N LYS A 383 3.11 -2.93 -44.51
CA LYS A 383 1.92 -3.74 -44.27
C LYS A 383 0.65 -2.88 -44.37
N LYS A 384 -0.31 -3.35 -45.13
CA LYS A 384 -1.66 -2.77 -45.18
C LYS A 384 -2.49 -3.40 -44.08
N VAL A 385 -3.16 -2.59 -43.29
CA VAL A 385 -4.00 -2.99 -42.18
C VAL A 385 -5.34 -2.33 -42.33
N LYS A 386 -6.40 -3.14 -42.37
CA LYS A 386 -7.76 -2.63 -42.21
C LYS A 386 -7.91 -2.12 -40.79
N GLU A 387 -8.34 -0.90 -40.59
CA GLU A 387 -8.36 -0.24 -39.28
C GLU A 387 -9.62 0.61 -39.15
N LYS A 388 -10.26 0.54 -37.98
CA LYS A 388 -11.30 1.50 -37.60
C LYS A 388 -10.65 2.65 -36.86
N ARG A 389 -10.97 3.86 -37.26
CA ARG A 389 -10.53 5.12 -36.65
C ARG A 389 -11.70 5.85 -36.07
N VAL A 390 -11.60 6.19 -34.76
CA VAL A 390 -12.62 6.89 -33.99
C VAL A 390 -12.06 8.24 -33.56
N ALA A 391 -12.48 9.30 -34.24
CA ALA A 391 -12.18 10.67 -33.83
C ALA A 391 -13.14 11.07 -32.71
N THR A 392 -12.60 11.64 -31.65
CA THR A 392 -13.40 12.03 -30.48
C THR A 392 -13.07 13.45 -30.04
N TYR A 393 -14.06 14.15 -29.48
CA TYR A 393 -13.86 15.45 -28.83
C TYR A 393 -14.52 15.45 -27.46
N ASN A 394 -13.79 15.89 -26.44
CA ASN A 394 -14.29 15.97 -25.06
C ASN A 394 -14.17 17.41 -24.53
N PRO A 395 -15.29 18.08 -24.18
CA PRO A 395 -15.28 19.47 -23.71
C PRO A 395 -14.49 19.70 -22.42
N LYS A 396 -14.51 18.72 -21.51
CA LYS A 396 -13.74 18.82 -20.24
C LYS A 396 -12.23 18.77 -20.51
N LEU A 397 -11.81 17.86 -21.39
CA LEU A 397 -10.40 17.79 -21.82
C LEU A 397 -9.98 19.02 -22.60
N HIS A 398 -10.88 19.57 -23.44
CA HIS A 398 -10.64 20.85 -24.14
C HIS A 398 -10.34 21.97 -23.14
N LYS A 399 -11.25 22.20 -22.17
CA LYS A 399 -11.08 23.25 -21.16
C LYS A 399 -9.77 23.08 -20.38
N LYS A 400 -9.46 21.85 -19.96
CA LYS A 400 -8.21 21.54 -19.26
C LYS A 400 -6.99 21.87 -20.13
N ARG A 401 -7.00 21.44 -21.40
CA ARG A 401 -5.87 21.64 -22.32
C ARG A 401 -5.66 23.11 -22.66
N VAL A 402 -6.72 23.85 -22.91
CA VAL A 402 -6.68 25.31 -23.12
C VAL A 402 -6.08 26.01 -21.90
N PHE A 403 -6.49 25.63 -20.68
CA PHE A 403 -5.90 26.19 -19.46
C PHE A 403 -4.39 25.90 -19.36
N GLU A 404 -3.96 24.69 -19.64
CA GLU A 404 -2.55 24.31 -19.65
C GLU A 404 -1.73 25.09 -20.69
N ILE A 405 -2.26 25.24 -21.92
CA ILE A 405 -1.63 26.00 -22.98
C ILE A 405 -1.49 27.46 -22.55
N ASN A 406 -2.55 28.09 -22.05
CA ASN A 406 -2.50 29.47 -21.58
C ASN A 406 -1.47 29.67 -20.45
N LYS A 407 -1.37 28.74 -19.50
CA LYS A 407 -0.36 28.75 -18.44
C LYS A 407 1.06 28.68 -19.00
N MET A 408 1.28 27.85 -20.03
CA MET A 408 2.58 27.76 -20.71
C MET A 408 2.89 29.01 -21.53
N VAL A 409 1.91 29.59 -22.19
CA VAL A 409 2.05 30.86 -22.93
C VAL A 409 2.39 32.01 -21.99
N GLU A 410 1.72 32.12 -20.84
CA GLU A 410 2.06 33.12 -19.82
C GLU A 410 3.50 32.95 -19.28
N LYS A 411 3.95 31.72 -19.13
CA LYS A 411 5.34 31.43 -18.78
C LYS A 411 6.29 31.84 -19.92
N ALA A 412 5.91 31.54 -21.17
CA ALA A 412 6.67 31.92 -22.35
C ALA A 412 6.81 33.44 -22.50
N ARG A 413 5.75 34.23 -22.26
CA ARG A 413 5.78 35.72 -22.28
C ARG A 413 6.78 36.32 -21.30
N LYS A 414 7.08 35.66 -20.21
CA LYS A 414 8.02 36.11 -19.17
C LYS A 414 9.48 35.76 -19.49
N MET A 415 9.74 35.02 -20.55
CA MET A 415 11.11 34.60 -20.92
C MET A 415 11.90 35.80 -21.43
N LYS A 416 13.13 35.98 -20.93
CA LYS A 416 14.08 36.99 -21.41
C LYS A 416 15.06 36.36 -22.37
N ALA A 417 15.59 37.14 -23.34
CA ALA A 417 16.53 36.66 -24.35
C ALA A 417 17.77 35.99 -23.74
N SER A 418 18.26 36.45 -22.60
CA SER A 418 19.39 35.87 -21.86
C SER A 418 19.07 34.53 -21.15
N GLN A 419 17.80 34.18 -21.03
CA GLN A 419 17.31 32.96 -20.35
C GLN A 419 16.80 31.93 -21.34
N ALA A 420 16.91 32.20 -22.62
CA ALA A 420 16.24 31.45 -23.69
C ALA A 420 17.00 30.17 -24.11
N LYS A 421 17.79 29.56 -23.24
CA LYS A 421 18.28 28.22 -23.49
C LYS A 421 17.11 27.24 -23.40
N LYS A 422 16.87 26.51 -24.50
CA LYS A 422 15.74 25.56 -24.67
C LYS A 422 15.59 24.56 -23.51
N GLU A 423 16.69 24.26 -22.84
CA GLU A 423 16.75 23.29 -21.73
C GLU A 423 16.19 23.81 -20.40
N GLU A 424 16.15 25.14 -20.18
CA GLU A 424 15.69 25.71 -18.91
C GLU A 424 14.16 25.88 -18.83
N TYR A 425 13.46 25.88 -19.98
CA TYR A 425 12.04 26.24 -20.06
C TYR A 425 11.10 25.06 -20.37
N GLY A 426 11.65 23.86 -20.64
CA GLY A 426 10.89 22.66 -20.93
C GLY A 426 9.85 22.90 -22.06
N GLU A 427 8.63 22.37 -21.89
CA GLU A 427 7.59 22.45 -22.90
C GLU A 427 7.15 23.87 -23.28
N SER A 428 7.37 24.86 -22.44
CA SER A 428 7.00 26.26 -22.73
C SER A 428 7.87 26.89 -23.82
N ALA A 429 9.09 26.35 -24.05
CA ALA A 429 10.02 26.83 -25.09
C ALA A 429 9.47 26.66 -26.51
N LYS A 430 8.50 25.78 -26.76
CA LYS A 430 7.87 25.60 -28.08
C LYS A 430 7.02 26.80 -28.51
N TYR A 431 6.57 27.62 -27.56
CA TYR A 431 5.77 28.83 -27.83
C TYR A 431 6.60 30.10 -27.97
N VAL A 432 7.91 29.97 -28.12
CA VAL A 432 8.85 31.09 -28.28
C VAL A 432 9.66 30.90 -29.56
N THR A 433 9.79 31.98 -30.33
CA THR A 433 10.71 32.09 -31.44
C THR A 433 11.78 33.14 -31.12
N PHE A 434 13.00 32.88 -31.59
CA PHE A 434 14.11 33.80 -31.46
C PHE A 434 14.32 34.49 -32.81
N LYS A 435 14.10 35.82 -32.83
CA LYS A 435 14.39 36.65 -34.00
C LYS A 435 15.69 37.41 -33.71
N GLY A 436 16.78 37.07 -34.39
CA GLY A 436 18.04 37.77 -34.34
C GLY A 436 18.76 37.63 -35.68
N LYS A 437 19.26 38.75 -36.22
CA LYS A 437 20.24 38.72 -37.29
C LYS A 437 21.62 38.47 -36.66
N ASP A 438 22.53 37.81 -37.38
CA ASP A 438 23.90 37.52 -36.93
C ASP A 438 24.52 38.70 -36.19
N GLY A 439 24.90 38.51 -34.91
CA GLY A 439 25.60 39.48 -34.07
C GLY A 439 24.72 40.44 -33.26
N SER A 440 23.39 40.42 -33.37
CA SER A 440 22.47 41.24 -32.55
C SER A 440 21.80 40.45 -31.41
N LYS A 441 21.42 41.12 -30.33
CA LYS A 441 20.63 40.53 -29.24
C LYS A 441 19.34 39.97 -29.83
N ALA A 442 19.14 38.63 -29.69
CA ALA A 442 17.94 37.98 -30.16
C ALA A 442 16.68 38.51 -29.41
N GLU A 443 15.67 38.96 -30.14
CA GLU A 443 14.39 39.29 -29.58
C GLU A 443 13.57 38.01 -29.41
N VAL A 444 12.94 37.86 -28.24
CA VAL A 444 12.05 36.76 -27.92
C VAL A 444 10.62 37.14 -28.31
N ALA A 445 10.06 36.45 -29.27
CA ALA A 445 8.66 36.64 -29.68
C ALA A 445 7.83 35.37 -29.44
N LEU A 446 6.54 35.54 -29.19
CA LEU A 446 5.63 34.40 -29.11
C LEU A 446 5.48 33.74 -30.49
N ASN A 447 5.42 32.42 -30.50
CA ASN A 447 5.12 31.63 -31.68
C ASN A 447 3.59 31.42 -31.77
N GLU A 448 2.89 32.43 -32.30
CA GLU A 448 1.42 32.42 -32.42
C GLU A 448 0.94 31.22 -33.24
N GLU A 449 1.64 30.85 -34.32
CA GLU A 449 1.30 29.68 -35.14
C GLU A 449 1.33 28.37 -34.31
N ALA A 450 2.32 28.20 -33.44
CA ALA A 450 2.39 27.02 -32.57
C ALA A 450 1.28 27.02 -31.51
N ILE A 451 0.90 28.19 -31.02
CA ILE A 451 -0.21 28.37 -30.07
C ILE A 451 -1.54 28.00 -30.74
N GLU A 452 -1.82 28.57 -31.90
CA GLU A 452 -3.04 28.30 -32.68
C GLU A 452 -3.17 26.82 -33.03
N LYS A 453 -2.10 26.19 -33.53
CA LYS A 453 -2.06 24.75 -33.80
C LYS A 453 -2.37 23.88 -32.59
N ASP A 454 -1.86 24.25 -31.42
CA ASP A 454 -2.12 23.49 -30.19
C ASP A 454 -3.54 23.73 -29.67
N MET A 455 -4.07 24.96 -29.81
CA MET A 455 -5.44 25.30 -29.47
C MET A 455 -6.46 24.59 -30.35
N ALA A 456 -6.22 24.55 -31.67
CA ALA A 456 -7.12 23.93 -32.66
C ALA A 456 -7.35 22.44 -32.38
N VAL A 457 -6.35 21.72 -31.84
CA VAL A 457 -6.47 20.29 -31.54
C VAL A 457 -6.84 20.00 -30.08
N ALA A 458 -7.07 21.06 -29.28
CA ALA A 458 -7.40 20.88 -27.86
C ALA A 458 -8.74 20.12 -27.70
N GLY A 459 -8.76 19.10 -26.87
CA GLY A 459 -9.93 18.25 -26.63
C GLY A 459 -10.19 17.16 -27.66
N TYR A 460 -9.51 17.19 -28.81
CA TYR A 460 -9.61 16.15 -29.82
C TYR A 460 -8.62 15.01 -29.56
N ASN A 461 -9.05 13.80 -29.87
CA ASN A 461 -8.23 12.58 -29.84
C ASN A 461 -8.63 11.69 -31.03
N LEU A 462 -7.67 10.87 -31.51
CA LEU A 462 -7.93 9.85 -32.52
C LEU A 462 -7.59 8.50 -31.93
N ILE A 463 -8.56 7.60 -31.87
CA ILE A 463 -8.38 6.22 -31.46
C ILE A 463 -8.32 5.35 -32.70
N VAL A 464 -7.34 4.45 -32.77
CA VAL A 464 -7.17 3.48 -33.85
C VAL A 464 -7.33 2.08 -33.28
N THR A 465 -8.05 1.22 -34.01
CA THR A 465 -8.41 -0.09 -33.47
C THR A 465 -8.65 -1.14 -34.57
N SER A 466 -8.38 -2.39 -34.21
CA SER A 466 -8.76 -3.57 -34.98
C SER A 466 -10.21 -4.03 -34.72
N GLU A 467 -10.90 -3.41 -33.77
CA GLU A 467 -12.24 -3.83 -33.32
C GLU A 467 -13.33 -3.16 -34.18
N TYR A 468 -13.52 -3.68 -35.40
CA TYR A 468 -14.41 -3.06 -36.38
C TYR A 468 -15.88 -3.06 -35.95
N ASP A 469 -16.32 -4.16 -35.30
CA ASP A 469 -17.69 -4.40 -34.91
C ASP A 469 -18.05 -3.79 -33.54
N MET A 470 -17.03 -3.33 -32.79
CA MET A 470 -17.26 -2.65 -31.53
C MET A 470 -17.83 -1.26 -31.74
N ASP A 471 -18.86 -0.91 -30.97
CA ASP A 471 -19.45 0.42 -30.99
C ASP A 471 -18.44 1.52 -30.61
N ASP A 472 -18.56 2.69 -31.27
CA ASP A 472 -17.63 3.81 -31.06
C ASP A 472 -17.63 4.32 -29.62
N GLN A 473 -18.80 4.35 -28.96
CA GLN A 473 -18.92 4.73 -27.56
C GLN A 473 -18.18 3.72 -26.67
N LYS A 474 -18.34 2.44 -26.95
CA LYS A 474 -17.63 1.38 -26.21
C LYS A 474 -16.12 1.46 -26.41
N ILE A 475 -15.65 1.76 -27.62
CA ILE A 475 -14.22 2.00 -27.91
C ILE A 475 -13.71 3.19 -27.10
N TYR A 476 -14.47 4.30 -27.08
CA TYR A 476 -14.15 5.49 -26.29
C TYR A 476 -14.05 5.18 -24.81
N GLU A 477 -15.04 4.51 -24.23
CA GLU A 477 -15.09 4.12 -22.82
C GLU A 477 -13.93 3.18 -22.45
N THR A 478 -13.69 2.17 -23.30
CA THR A 478 -12.57 1.22 -23.11
C THR A 478 -11.23 1.96 -23.11
N TYR A 479 -10.99 2.83 -24.07
CA TYR A 479 -9.78 3.64 -24.12
C TYR A 479 -9.64 4.54 -22.87
N HIS A 480 -10.72 5.20 -22.48
CA HIS A 480 -10.69 6.12 -21.34
C HIS A 480 -10.48 5.42 -19.99
N ASN A 481 -10.74 4.13 -19.88
CA ASN A 481 -10.41 3.35 -18.68
C ASN A 481 -8.89 3.28 -18.40
N LEU A 482 -8.03 3.66 -19.35
CA LEU A 482 -6.58 3.81 -19.11
C LEU A 482 -6.24 4.73 -17.92
N TRP A 483 -7.09 5.70 -17.56
CA TRP A 483 -6.84 6.54 -16.40
C TRP A 483 -6.72 5.74 -15.09
N ARG A 484 -7.27 4.53 -15.03
CA ARG A 484 -7.19 3.66 -13.84
C ARG A 484 -5.81 3.05 -13.65
N ILE A 485 -5.04 2.86 -14.74
CA ILE A 485 -3.64 2.45 -14.59
C ILE A 485 -2.79 3.62 -14.07
N GLU A 486 -3.08 4.84 -14.52
CA GLU A 486 -2.46 6.05 -13.95
C GLU A 486 -2.80 6.19 -12.46
N GLU A 487 -4.02 5.82 -12.05
CA GLU A 487 -4.41 5.77 -10.64
C GLU A 487 -3.59 4.73 -9.86
N SER A 488 -3.32 3.55 -10.43
CA SER A 488 -2.46 2.54 -9.81
C SER A 488 -1.03 3.04 -9.62
N PHE A 489 -0.48 3.76 -10.61
CA PHE A 489 0.82 4.43 -10.45
C PHE A 489 0.78 5.55 -9.40
N ARG A 490 -0.31 6.31 -9.33
CA ARG A 490 -0.48 7.34 -8.29
C ARG A 490 -0.51 6.72 -6.89
N VAL A 491 -1.20 5.57 -6.73
CA VAL A 491 -1.19 4.82 -5.47
C VAL A 491 0.24 4.42 -5.11
N MET A 492 0.99 3.85 -6.05
CA MET A 492 2.40 3.48 -5.80
C MET A 492 3.25 4.69 -5.38
N LYS A 493 3.10 5.82 -6.08
CA LYS A 493 3.92 7.02 -5.86
C LYS A 493 3.53 7.82 -4.62
N SER A 494 2.24 7.89 -4.28
CA SER A 494 1.72 8.77 -3.22
C SER A 494 1.26 8.01 -1.99
N GLU A 495 0.43 6.97 -2.13
CA GLU A 495 -0.12 6.24 -0.98
C GLU A 495 0.89 5.27 -0.38
N LEU A 496 1.67 4.60 -1.24
CA LEU A 496 2.70 3.65 -0.84
C LEU A 496 4.09 4.29 -0.75
N ASP A 497 4.24 5.56 -1.09
CA ASP A 497 5.51 6.30 -1.05
C ASP A 497 6.68 5.49 -1.63
N ALA A 498 6.47 4.90 -2.83
CA ALA A 498 7.45 4.02 -3.45
C ALA A 498 8.74 4.74 -3.86
N ARG A 499 8.80 6.06 -3.69
CA ARG A 499 9.96 6.93 -3.94
C ARG A 499 10.09 8.01 -2.85
N PRO A 500 11.31 8.50 -2.52
CA PRO A 500 12.59 8.08 -3.09
C PRO A 500 12.99 6.67 -2.67
N VAL A 501 13.74 5.98 -3.53
CA VAL A 501 14.24 4.62 -3.27
C VAL A 501 15.69 4.69 -2.80
N TYR A 502 15.96 4.22 -1.60
CA TYR A 502 17.29 4.23 -0.98
C TYR A 502 18.09 2.93 -1.17
N LEU A 503 17.59 2.02 -2.03
CA LEU A 503 18.25 0.76 -2.34
C LEU A 503 19.17 0.95 -3.56
N GLN A 504 20.32 0.27 -3.58
CA GLN A 504 21.32 0.41 -4.63
C GLN A 504 21.41 -0.80 -5.55
N LYS A 505 21.28 -2.02 -4.98
CA LYS A 505 21.34 -3.26 -5.76
C LYS A 505 20.09 -3.42 -6.61
N GLU A 506 20.26 -3.84 -7.86
CA GLU A 506 19.16 -4.07 -8.81
C GLU A 506 18.09 -5.01 -8.24
N ASN A 507 18.48 -6.16 -7.69
CA ASN A 507 17.55 -7.10 -7.11
C ASN A 507 16.80 -6.52 -5.89
N SER A 508 17.49 -5.77 -5.04
CA SER A 508 16.82 -5.10 -3.91
C SER A 508 15.80 -4.05 -4.37
N ILE A 509 16.09 -3.34 -5.48
CA ILE A 509 15.15 -2.40 -6.11
C ILE A 509 13.94 -3.16 -6.67
N LYS A 510 14.17 -4.25 -7.42
CA LYS A 510 13.09 -5.11 -7.95
C LYS A 510 12.23 -5.68 -6.83
N GLY A 511 12.83 -6.16 -5.74
CA GLY A 511 12.12 -6.66 -4.57
C GLY A 511 11.27 -5.58 -3.88
N HIS A 512 11.78 -4.34 -3.80
CA HIS A 512 10.99 -3.22 -3.28
C HIS A 512 9.75 -2.94 -4.13
N PHE A 513 9.89 -2.91 -5.45
CA PHE A 513 8.75 -2.67 -6.33
C PHE A 513 7.80 -3.86 -6.42
N LEU A 514 8.27 -5.08 -6.24
CA LEU A 514 7.41 -6.25 -6.07
C LEU A 514 6.52 -6.13 -4.82
N ILE A 515 7.07 -5.65 -3.70
CA ILE A 515 6.29 -5.38 -2.49
C ILE A 515 5.21 -4.31 -2.77
N CYS A 516 5.56 -3.24 -3.49
CA CYS A 516 4.61 -2.21 -3.89
C CYS A 516 3.54 -2.75 -4.87
N TYR A 517 3.93 -3.60 -5.81
CA TYR A 517 3.01 -4.28 -6.74
C TYR A 517 1.99 -5.15 -5.99
N ALA A 518 2.47 -6.00 -5.07
CA ALA A 518 1.58 -6.84 -4.26
C ALA A 518 0.63 -6.00 -3.40
N ALA A 519 1.09 -4.89 -2.85
CA ALA A 519 0.23 -3.95 -2.11
C ALA A 519 -0.87 -3.36 -3.01
N VAL A 520 -0.55 -2.95 -4.25
CA VAL A 520 -1.55 -2.47 -5.22
C VAL A 520 -2.49 -3.59 -5.64
N LEU A 521 -1.99 -4.80 -5.89
CA LEU A 521 -2.81 -5.96 -6.22
C LEU A 521 -3.87 -6.22 -5.15
N LEU A 522 -3.46 -6.32 -3.89
CA LEU A 522 -4.39 -6.53 -2.77
C LEU A 522 -5.40 -5.40 -2.63
N LEU A 523 -4.97 -4.14 -2.77
CA LEU A 523 -5.86 -2.98 -2.76
C LEU A 523 -6.91 -3.05 -3.88
N ARG A 524 -6.52 -3.43 -5.10
CA ARG A 524 -7.43 -3.53 -6.25
C ARG A 524 -8.39 -4.70 -6.11
N ILE A 525 -7.93 -5.87 -5.64
CA ILE A 525 -8.82 -6.99 -5.31
C ILE A 525 -9.84 -6.55 -4.24
N PHE A 526 -9.39 -5.91 -3.18
CA PHE A 526 -10.27 -5.41 -2.13
C PHE A 526 -11.30 -4.41 -2.67
N GLN A 527 -10.86 -3.41 -3.45
CA GLN A 527 -11.71 -2.38 -4.01
C GLN A 527 -12.75 -2.94 -4.99
N PHE A 528 -12.31 -3.77 -5.96
CA PHE A 528 -13.16 -4.16 -7.08
C PHE A 528 -13.90 -5.48 -6.85
N LYS A 529 -13.31 -6.44 -6.12
CA LYS A 529 -13.89 -7.79 -5.95
C LYS A 529 -14.60 -7.96 -4.59
N VAL A 530 -14.18 -7.23 -3.55
CA VAL A 530 -14.79 -7.33 -2.22
C VAL A 530 -15.75 -6.17 -1.96
N LEU A 531 -15.38 -4.94 -2.33
CA LEU A 531 -16.19 -3.74 -2.10
C LEU A 531 -17.01 -3.30 -3.31
N ASP A 532 -16.97 -4.06 -4.42
CA ASP A 532 -17.71 -3.76 -5.66
C ASP A 532 -17.54 -2.31 -6.14
N ASN A 533 -16.32 -1.78 -6.00
CA ASN A 533 -15.94 -0.40 -6.35
C ASN A 533 -16.81 0.68 -5.68
N LYS A 534 -17.45 0.37 -4.55
CA LYS A 534 -18.31 1.32 -3.80
C LYS A 534 -17.52 2.47 -3.17
N TYR A 535 -16.24 2.25 -2.90
CA TYR A 535 -15.36 3.19 -2.21
C TYR A 535 -14.12 3.53 -3.03
N SER A 536 -13.66 4.77 -2.89
CA SER A 536 -12.43 5.21 -3.52
C SER A 536 -11.19 4.59 -2.89
N THR A 537 -10.11 4.49 -3.66
CA THR A 537 -8.81 4.04 -3.13
C THR A 537 -8.33 4.87 -1.94
N SER A 538 -8.62 6.18 -1.94
CA SER A 538 -8.23 7.09 -0.84
C SER A 538 -8.93 6.75 0.47
N GLU A 539 -10.24 6.47 0.44
CA GLU A 539 -11.01 6.08 1.63
C GLU A 539 -10.52 4.74 2.19
N ILE A 540 -10.20 3.78 1.29
CA ILE A 540 -9.64 2.49 1.67
C ILE A 540 -8.27 2.66 2.34
N CYS A 541 -7.38 3.45 1.74
CA CYS A 541 -6.05 3.72 2.30
C CYS A 541 -6.13 4.47 3.63
N GLU A 542 -7.04 5.43 3.77
CA GLU A 542 -7.29 6.14 5.03
C GLU A 542 -7.71 5.16 6.14
N PHE A 543 -8.63 4.25 5.84
CA PHE A 543 -9.02 3.19 6.77
C PHE A 543 -7.81 2.33 7.17
N ILE A 544 -7.05 1.83 6.21
CA ILE A 544 -5.89 0.96 6.47
C ILE A 544 -4.87 1.64 7.40
N LYS A 545 -4.62 2.92 7.20
CA LYS A 545 -3.67 3.72 7.98
C LYS A 545 -4.21 4.11 9.36
N SER A 546 -5.53 4.32 9.49
CA SER A 546 -6.16 4.87 10.70
C SER A 546 -6.74 3.81 11.64
N PHE A 547 -7.01 2.59 11.17
CA PHE A 547 -7.59 1.55 12.03
C PHE A 547 -6.54 0.97 12.96
N ARG A 548 -6.61 1.41 14.24
CA ARG A 548 -5.61 1.10 15.27
C ARG A 548 -6.27 0.67 16.57
N ILE A 549 -5.55 -0.14 17.31
CA ILE A 549 -5.96 -0.64 18.61
C ILE A 549 -4.82 -0.52 19.61
N VAL A 550 -5.15 -0.45 20.90
CA VAL A 550 -4.17 -0.37 21.98
C VAL A 550 -4.32 -1.57 22.91
N GLU A 551 -3.22 -2.23 23.19
CA GLU A 551 -3.18 -3.32 24.15
C GLU A 551 -3.31 -2.79 25.59
N ILE A 552 -4.34 -3.24 26.33
CA ILE A 552 -4.55 -2.85 27.73
C ILE A 552 -3.89 -3.87 28.66
N ASN A 553 -4.12 -5.14 28.38
CA ASN A 553 -3.54 -6.27 29.11
C ASN A 553 -3.52 -7.50 28.20
N ASN A 554 -2.85 -8.56 28.64
CA ASN A 554 -2.74 -9.80 27.87
C ASN A 554 -4.11 -10.25 27.34
N ASN A 555 -4.31 -10.18 26.01
CA ASN A 555 -5.49 -10.60 25.25
C ASN A 555 -6.69 -9.62 25.18
N ARG A 556 -6.56 -8.38 25.65
CA ARG A 556 -7.60 -7.35 25.49
C ARG A 556 -7.05 -6.08 24.88
N TYR A 557 -7.79 -5.53 23.91
CA TYR A 557 -7.42 -4.35 23.14
C TYR A 557 -8.58 -3.36 23.13
N ILE A 558 -8.27 -2.07 23.19
CA ILE A 558 -9.22 -0.97 22.92
C ILE A 558 -9.07 -0.57 21.47
N ASN A 559 -10.19 -0.51 20.75
CA ASN A 559 -10.26 0.09 19.43
C ASN A 559 -10.31 1.62 19.59
N ILE A 560 -9.25 2.29 19.15
CA ILE A 560 -9.14 3.75 19.20
C ILE A 560 -9.57 4.43 17.90
N THR A 561 -10.08 3.65 16.95
CA THR A 561 -10.48 4.14 15.64
C THR A 561 -11.81 4.88 15.74
N ARG A 562 -11.89 6.04 15.08
CA ARG A 562 -13.14 6.81 14.99
C ARG A 562 -14.14 6.09 14.08
N SER A 563 -15.37 5.90 14.55
CA SER A 563 -16.44 5.33 13.73
C SER A 563 -16.82 6.27 12.58
N THR A 564 -16.77 5.73 11.35
CA THR A 564 -17.18 6.41 10.12
C THR A 564 -18.28 5.62 9.42
N PRO A 565 -19.03 6.19 8.46
CA PRO A 565 -19.96 5.42 7.64
C PRO A 565 -19.26 4.24 6.94
N PHE A 566 -18.06 4.45 6.42
CA PHE A 566 -17.23 3.42 5.81
C PHE A 566 -16.99 2.22 6.75
N ILE A 567 -16.56 2.47 7.99
CA ILE A 567 -16.28 1.41 8.97
C ILE A 567 -17.56 0.63 9.32
N ARG A 568 -18.72 1.30 9.44
CA ARG A 568 -19.99 0.63 9.70
C ARG A 568 -20.43 -0.27 8.55
N ASP A 569 -20.31 0.21 7.32
CA ASP A 569 -20.59 -0.58 6.13
C ASP A 569 -19.64 -1.77 6.03
N LEU A 570 -18.34 -1.52 6.23
CA LEU A 570 -17.31 -2.55 6.16
C LEU A 570 -17.52 -3.66 7.20
N ALA A 571 -18.01 -3.30 8.41
CA ALA A 571 -18.37 -4.28 9.44
C ALA A 571 -19.44 -5.25 8.94
N GLY A 572 -20.43 -4.74 8.21
CA GLY A 572 -21.49 -5.55 7.60
C GLY A 572 -20.97 -6.40 6.44
N ILE A 573 -20.20 -5.81 5.51
CA ILE A 573 -19.67 -6.51 4.33
C ILE A 573 -18.75 -7.67 4.73
N LEU A 574 -17.84 -7.44 5.68
CA LEU A 574 -16.86 -8.44 6.11
C LEU A 574 -17.38 -9.34 7.24
N ASN A 575 -18.53 -9.02 7.83
CA ASN A 575 -19.05 -9.70 9.03
C ASN A 575 -17.99 -9.81 10.14
N GLN A 576 -17.30 -8.70 10.44
CA GLN A 576 -16.23 -8.62 11.41
C GLN A 576 -16.55 -7.59 12.51
N PRO A 577 -16.09 -7.80 13.77
CA PRO A 577 -16.44 -6.96 14.91
C PRO A 577 -15.62 -5.65 14.97
N ILE A 578 -15.39 -5.00 13.83
CA ILE A 578 -14.54 -3.81 13.73
C ILE A 578 -15.12 -2.54 14.36
N THR A 579 -16.42 -2.55 14.64
CA THR A 579 -17.11 -1.47 15.37
C THR A 579 -17.10 -1.65 16.88
N ASN A 580 -16.60 -2.79 17.38
CA ASN A 580 -16.54 -3.03 18.81
C ASN A 580 -15.49 -2.14 19.48
N TYR A 581 -15.82 -1.57 20.65
CA TYR A 581 -14.87 -0.80 21.45
C TYR A 581 -13.77 -1.68 22.06
N TYR A 582 -14.11 -2.90 22.48
CA TYR A 582 -13.16 -3.90 22.97
C TYR A 582 -13.02 -5.05 21.97
N LEU A 583 -11.77 -5.42 21.70
CA LEU A 583 -11.42 -6.60 20.91
C LEU A 583 -10.59 -7.56 21.75
N THR A 584 -10.76 -8.85 21.52
CA THR A 584 -9.94 -9.91 22.11
C THR A 584 -8.88 -10.39 21.11
N ALA A 585 -7.77 -10.93 21.60
CA ALA A 585 -6.74 -11.52 20.74
C ALA A 585 -7.31 -12.61 19.80
N ARG A 586 -8.32 -13.37 20.26
CA ARG A 586 -9.01 -14.37 19.42
C ARG A 586 -9.76 -13.73 18.25
N GLN A 587 -10.49 -12.64 18.49
CA GLN A 587 -11.18 -11.90 17.43
C GLN A 587 -10.18 -11.32 16.42
N ILE A 588 -9.10 -10.71 16.89
CA ILE A 588 -8.05 -10.16 16.03
C ILE A 588 -7.41 -11.26 15.18
N LYS A 589 -7.08 -12.40 15.78
CA LYS A 589 -6.55 -13.55 15.03
C LYS A 589 -7.54 -14.01 13.96
N MET A 590 -8.82 -14.09 14.28
CA MET A 590 -9.85 -14.45 13.29
C MET A 590 -9.96 -13.42 12.15
N MET A 591 -9.82 -12.12 12.44
CA MET A 591 -9.83 -11.06 11.43
C MET A 591 -8.63 -11.18 10.48
N LEU A 592 -7.47 -11.58 10.97
CA LEU A 592 -6.24 -11.71 10.17
C LEU A 592 -6.15 -13.04 9.39
N THR A 593 -6.95 -14.06 9.75
CA THR A 593 -6.86 -15.40 9.14
C THR A 593 -8.08 -15.78 8.28
N ARG A 594 -9.16 -15.01 8.32
CA ARG A 594 -10.36 -15.22 7.50
C ARG A 594 -10.38 -14.29 6.31
#